data_0ed57aa02d2074b114f667d62dba3e5c
#
_entry.id   0ed57aa02d2074b114f667d62dba3e5c
#
_cell.length_a   1.000
_cell.length_b   1.000
_cell.length_c   1.000
_cell.angle_alpha   90.00
_cell.angle_beta   90.00
_cell.angle_gamma   90.00
#
_symmetry.space_group_name_H-M   'P 1'
#
loop_
_entity.id
_entity.type
_entity.pdbx_description
1 polymer ?
#
loop_
_entity_poly.entity_id
_entity_poly.type
_entity_poly.pdbx_seq_one_letter_code
_entity_poly.pdbx_strand_id
1 'polypeptide(L)'
;MKKFSTLFIITLSVSLFLISCKESAEKKQNTPNNLEVKEVEKPSPLVVLNANLATESDLIALGLSSELVTKLLAARPFLTMADFNVNVAEENTEELFKKLFVPFNLNTTAEKDFKMIPGVGDKMAHEFEEYRPYTSVLQFKREIGKYVDENEVARYLDYVFVPVELNTATENDIKALPGVGDKMTHEFIEYRPYSNLAQFRKEIGKYVDEKELSRLERFVYLKE
;
A
#
# COMPACT_ATOMS: atom_id res chain seq x y z
N MET A 1 -27.30 -44.40 -37.35
CA MET A 1 -26.55 -45.66 -37.54
C MET A 1 -25.32 -45.62 -36.64
N LYS A 2 -25.22 -46.69 -35.81
CA LYS A 2 -24.07 -47.27 -35.07
C LYS A 2 -23.32 -46.34 -34.09
N LYS A 3 -23.64 -46.39 -32.84
CA LYS A 3 -23.05 -46.98 -31.62
C LYS A 3 -21.60 -47.48 -31.77
N PHE A 4 -20.67 -47.01 -30.93
CA PHE A 4 -19.75 -47.92 -30.25
C PHE A 4 -19.36 -47.33 -28.89
N SER A 5 -19.69 -48.09 -27.89
CA SER A 5 -19.31 -48.02 -26.50
C SER A 5 -17.97 -48.75 -26.33
N THR A 6 -17.06 -48.25 -25.53
CA THR A 6 -16.00 -49.06 -24.97
C THR A 6 -15.75 -48.67 -23.52
N LEU A 7 -16.23 -49.53 -22.67
CA LEU A 7 -15.98 -49.65 -21.24
C LEU A 7 -14.59 -50.24 -21.03
N PHE A 8 -13.76 -49.65 -20.15
CA PHE A 8 -12.56 -50.32 -19.64
C PHE A 8 -12.55 -50.26 -18.11
N ILE A 9 -12.77 -51.44 -17.57
CA ILE A 9 -12.63 -51.81 -16.15
C ILE A 9 -11.25 -52.44 -16.02
N ILE A 10 -10.44 -52.04 -15.06
CA ILE A 10 -9.34 -52.87 -14.50
C ILE A 10 -9.01 -52.29 -13.09
N THR A 11 -9.46 -52.91 -12.11
CA THR A 11 -8.94 -53.85 -11.07
C THR A 11 -7.92 -53.25 -10.10
N LEU A 12 -8.42 -53.21 -8.91
CA LEU A 12 -7.82 -53.13 -7.57
C LEU A 12 -6.70 -54.16 -7.36
N SER A 13 -5.54 -53.74 -6.84
CA SER A 13 -4.56 -54.66 -6.27
C SER A 13 -4.13 -54.14 -4.89
N VAL A 14 -4.67 -54.84 -3.90
CA VAL A 14 -4.29 -54.74 -2.48
C VAL A 14 -3.07 -55.64 -2.28
N SER A 15 -2.01 -55.12 -1.68
CA SER A 15 -0.93 -55.90 -1.13
C SER A 15 -0.67 -55.53 0.32
N LEU A 16 -1.19 -56.32 1.19
CA LEU A 16 -0.85 -56.39 2.61
C LEU A 16 0.52 -57.06 2.77
N PHE A 17 1.41 -56.45 3.54
CA PHE A 17 2.50 -57.19 4.21
C PHE A 17 2.50 -56.89 5.70
N LEU A 18 2.31 -57.95 6.43
CA LEU A 18 2.32 -57.99 7.89
C LEU A 18 3.70 -58.39 8.43
N ILE A 19 4.11 -57.73 9.52
CA ILE A 19 4.75 -58.23 10.74
C ILE A 19 6.17 -58.78 10.66
N SER A 20 7.06 -58.21 11.46
CA SER A 20 7.73 -58.99 12.54
C SER A 20 8.37 -58.07 13.55
N CYS A 21 7.92 -58.19 14.80
CA CYS A 21 8.67 -57.78 16.02
C CYS A 21 9.87 -58.66 16.25
N LYS A 22 10.99 -58.12 16.70
CA LYS A 22 11.81 -58.78 17.72
C LYS A 22 12.63 -57.76 18.52
N GLU A 23 12.66 -57.99 19.80
CA GLU A 23 13.07 -57.29 20.98
C GLU A 23 14.59 -57.33 21.25
N SER A 24 15.06 -56.37 22.04
CA SER A 24 16.24 -56.36 22.95
C SER A 24 17.59 -55.90 22.44
N ALA A 25 18.08 -54.78 22.94
CA ALA A 25 19.11 -54.62 23.94
C ALA A 25 19.61 -53.18 24.08
N GLU A 26 19.62 -52.71 25.33
CA GLU A 26 20.21 -51.44 25.79
C GLU A 26 21.64 -51.20 25.34
N LYS A 27 21.95 -49.93 25.00
CA LYS A 27 23.14 -49.24 25.48
C LYS A 27 23.10 -47.73 25.18
N LYS A 28 23.04 -46.96 26.26
CA LYS A 28 23.69 -45.67 26.59
C LYS A 28 23.85 -44.59 25.53
N GLN A 29 23.15 -43.49 25.82
CA GLN A 29 23.62 -42.10 25.83
C GLN A 29 24.63 -41.63 24.80
N ASN A 30 24.19 -40.79 23.89
CA ASN A 30 24.83 -39.51 23.62
C ASN A 30 23.76 -38.57 23.01
N THR A 31 23.45 -37.53 23.75
CA THR A 31 22.60 -36.42 23.30
C THR A 31 23.41 -35.49 22.41
N PRO A 32 23.07 -35.27 21.16
CA PRO A 32 23.52 -34.07 20.48
C PRO A 32 22.53 -32.96 20.83
N ASN A 33 23.05 -31.94 21.44
CA ASN A 33 22.45 -30.65 21.72
C ASN A 33 21.90 -30.08 20.39
N ASN A 34 20.58 -30.21 20.18
CA ASN A 34 19.91 -29.56 19.09
C ASN A 34 19.71 -28.10 19.49
N LEU A 35 20.70 -27.26 19.17
CA LEU A 35 20.54 -25.83 19.15
C LEU A 35 19.52 -25.53 18.03
N GLU A 36 18.24 -25.39 18.39
CA GLU A 36 17.29 -24.70 17.56
C GLU A 36 17.86 -23.32 17.27
N VAL A 37 18.42 -23.18 16.08
CA VAL A 37 18.66 -21.86 15.48
C VAL A 37 17.27 -21.28 15.28
N LYS A 38 16.81 -20.44 16.22
CA LYS A 38 15.70 -19.54 15.96
C LYS A 38 16.08 -18.75 14.72
N GLU A 39 15.43 -19.06 13.63
CA GLU A 39 15.43 -18.23 12.43
C GLU A 39 15.06 -16.82 12.90
N VAL A 40 16.02 -15.91 12.83
CA VAL A 40 15.78 -14.50 13.12
C VAL A 40 14.84 -14.06 12.02
N GLU A 41 13.54 -13.94 12.33
CA GLU A 41 12.57 -13.34 11.44
C GLU A 41 13.15 -12.00 10.99
N LYS A 42 13.44 -11.92 9.68
CA LYS A 42 13.82 -10.67 9.04
C LYS A 42 12.70 -9.67 9.33
N PRO A 43 12.98 -8.53 9.95
CA PRO A 43 11.92 -7.58 10.29
C PRO A 43 11.11 -7.29 9.03
N SER A 44 9.81 -7.51 9.12
CA SER A 44 8.86 -7.14 8.05
C SER A 44 9.11 -5.66 7.70
N PRO A 45 9.20 -5.29 6.43
CA PRO A 45 9.40 -3.89 6.09
C PRO A 45 8.30 -3.07 6.79
N LEU A 46 8.71 -2.03 7.51
CA LEU A 46 7.79 -1.12 8.19
C LEU A 46 6.91 -0.48 7.12
N VAL A 47 5.66 -0.88 7.07
CA VAL A 47 4.66 -0.26 6.17
C VAL A 47 4.37 1.14 6.73
N VAL A 48 4.58 2.16 5.91
CA VAL A 48 4.25 3.54 6.27
C VAL A 48 2.74 3.72 6.20
N LEU A 49 2.13 4.09 7.31
CA LEU A 49 0.69 4.32 7.38
C LEU A 49 0.34 5.69 6.78
N ASN A 50 -0.76 5.73 6.03
CA ASN A 50 -1.32 7.00 5.59
C ASN A 50 -2.05 7.68 6.76
N ALA A 51 -1.63 8.89 7.12
CA ALA A 51 -2.19 9.64 8.25
C ALA A 51 -3.71 9.89 8.15
N ASN A 52 -4.28 9.89 6.93
CA ASN A 52 -5.72 10.01 6.73
C ASN A 52 -6.48 8.70 6.89
N LEU A 53 -5.81 7.54 6.77
CA LEU A 53 -6.46 6.22 6.70
C LEU A 53 -6.18 5.35 7.93
N ALA A 54 -5.07 5.61 8.65
CA ALA A 54 -4.69 4.87 9.84
C ALA A 54 -5.83 4.84 10.86
N THR A 55 -6.19 3.67 11.38
CA THR A 55 -7.21 3.53 12.40
C THR A 55 -6.71 4.04 13.75
N GLU A 56 -7.60 4.23 14.70
CA GLU A 56 -7.24 4.56 16.10
C GLU A 56 -6.24 3.53 16.66
N SER A 57 -6.51 2.24 16.43
CA SER A 57 -5.63 1.16 16.89
C SER A 57 -4.26 1.20 16.22
N ASP A 58 -4.18 1.56 14.93
CA ASP A 58 -2.90 1.73 14.24
C ASP A 58 -2.08 2.86 14.86
N LEU A 59 -2.71 4.00 15.12
CA LEU A 59 -2.05 5.16 15.72
C LEU A 59 -1.55 4.86 17.15
N ILE A 60 -2.34 4.14 17.95
CA ILE A 60 -1.92 3.67 19.28
C ILE A 60 -0.74 2.70 19.18
N ALA A 61 -0.76 1.79 18.21
CA ALA A 61 0.32 0.83 17.96
C ALA A 61 1.65 1.49 17.55
N LEU A 62 1.59 2.70 16.95
CA LEU A 62 2.77 3.53 16.69
C LEU A 62 3.39 4.15 17.97
N GLY A 63 2.71 4.04 19.11
CA GLY A 63 3.14 4.61 20.39
C GLY A 63 2.68 6.05 20.61
N LEU A 64 1.73 6.57 19.82
CA LEU A 64 1.17 7.90 20.01
C LEU A 64 0.28 7.95 21.26
N SER A 65 0.28 9.08 21.96
CA SER A 65 -0.59 9.27 23.12
C SER A 65 -2.07 9.31 22.73
N SER A 66 -2.97 8.88 23.60
CA SER A 66 -4.41 8.91 23.33
C SER A 66 -4.93 10.32 23.02
N GLU A 67 -4.33 11.34 23.61
CA GLU A 67 -4.65 12.74 23.35
C GLU A 67 -4.28 13.11 21.90
N LEU A 68 -3.07 12.78 21.46
CA LEU A 68 -2.62 13.04 20.09
C LEU A 68 -3.43 12.24 19.09
N VAL A 69 -3.74 10.98 19.37
CA VAL A 69 -4.60 10.14 18.52
C VAL A 69 -5.96 10.80 18.31
N THR A 70 -6.62 11.23 19.39
CA THR A 70 -7.92 11.93 19.33
C THR A 70 -7.81 13.21 18.50
N LYS A 71 -6.76 14.00 18.72
CA LYS A 71 -6.49 15.24 17.95
C LYS A 71 -6.33 14.95 16.47
N LEU A 72 -5.54 13.94 16.09
CA LEU A 72 -5.30 13.58 14.70
C LEU A 72 -6.58 13.11 14.01
N LEU A 73 -7.36 12.24 14.65
CA LEU A 73 -8.62 11.74 14.09
C LEU A 73 -9.64 12.87 13.86
N ALA A 74 -9.71 13.84 14.78
CA ALA A 74 -10.60 14.99 14.65
C ALA A 74 -10.17 15.98 13.55
N ALA A 75 -8.85 16.12 13.33
CA ALA A 75 -8.28 17.07 12.36
C ALA A 75 -8.34 16.60 10.91
N ARG A 76 -8.64 15.31 10.65
CA ARG A 76 -8.77 14.78 9.28
C ARG A 76 -9.90 15.45 8.49
N PRO A 77 -9.73 15.57 7.15
CA PRO A 77 -8.60 15.11 6.36
C PRO A 77 -7.43 16.08 6.37
N PHE A 78 -6.20 15.55 6.40
CA PHE A 78 -5.01 16.33 6.11
C PHE A 78 -4.86 16.42 4.58
N LEU A 79 -5.01 17.60 4.03
CA LEU A 79 -4.87 17.81 2.58
C LEU A 79 -3.42 18.00 2.17
N THR A 80 -2.56 18.43 3.09
CA THR A 80 -1.11 18.61 2.88
C THR A 80 -0.31 18.03 4.03
N MET A 81 0.99 17.79 3.80
CA MET A 81 1.93 17.48 4.89
C MET A 81 2.08 18.63 5.88
N ALA A 82 1.92 19.88 5.44
CA ALA A 82 1.94 21.02 6.33
C ALA A 82 0.79 20.99 7.34
N ASP A 83 -0.44 20.63 6.90
CA ASP A 83 -1.59 20.45 7.79
C ASP A 83 -1.35 19.37 8.84
N PHE A 84 -0.75 18.25 8.42
CA PHE A 84 -0.39 17.18 9.33
C PHE A 84 0.71 17.58 10.30
N ASN A 85 1.78 18.21 9.80
CA ASN A 85 2.96 18.59 10.59
C ASN A 85 2.62 19.54 11.75
N VAL A 86 1.69 20.48 11.56
CA VAL A 86 1.19 21.36 12.64
C VAL A 86 0.59 20.57 13.80
N ASN A 87 -0.03 19.43 13.51
CA ASN A 87 -0.68 18.59 14.53
C ASN A 87 0.31 17.73 15.31
N VAL A 88 1.47 17.42 14.75
CA VAL A 88 2.51 16.55 15.34
C VAL A 88 3.81 17.30 15.65
N ALA A 89 3.77 18.63 15.73
CA ALA A 89 4.98 19.47 15.89
C ALA A 89 5.74 19.22 17.21
N GLU A 90 5.09 18.62 18.22
CA GLU A 90 5.69 18.25 19.51
C GLU A 90 6.35 16.87 19.48
N GLU A 91 6.14 16.09 18.41
CA GLU A 91 6.70 14.76 18.25
C GLU A 91 8.09 14.80 17.60
N ASN A 92 8.82 13.68 17.72
CA ASN A 92 10.00 13.46 16.89
C ASN A 92 9.55 13.16 15.45
N THR A 93 9.37 14.21 14.65
CA THR A 93 8.83 14.11 13.29
C THR A 93 9.71 13.29 12.35
N GLU A 94 11.04 13.26 12.55
CA GLU A 94 11.94 12.43 11.75
C GLU A 94 11.63 10.94 11.91
N GLU A 95 11.40 10.47 13.13
CA GLU A 95 11.04 9.07 13.39
C GLU A 95 9.57 8.79 13.07
N LEU A 96 8.67 9.76 13.31
CA LEU A 96 7.26 9.62 13.02
C LEU A 96 7.00 9.47 11.52
N PHE A 97 7.67 10.27 10.68
CA PHE A 97 7.46 10.24 9.22
C PHE A 97 7.93 8.93 8.57
N LYS A 98 8.77 8.14 9.24
CA LYS A 98 9.09 6.76 8.82
C LYS A 98 7.94 5.80 8.96
N LYS A 99 6.89 6.15 9.71
CA LYS A 99 5.77 5.27 10.10
C LYS A 99 4.40 5.82 9.77
N LEU A 100 4.26 7.14 9.68
CA LEU A 100 2.99 7.83 9.47
C LEU A 100 3.21 9.06 8.60
N PHE A 101 2.49 9.16 7.48
CA PHE A 101 2.72 10.21 6.50
C PHE A 101 1.44 10.60 5.74
N VAL A 102 1.38 11.81 5.21
CA VAL A 102 0.35 12.22 4.23
C VAL A 102 0.99 12.21 2.85
N PRO A 103 0.63 11.27 1.96
CA PRO A 103 1.28 11.12 0.66
C PRO A 103 1.26 12.41 -0.17
N PHE A 104 2.38 12.72 -0.79
CA PHE A 104 2.54 13.84 -1.69
C PHE A 104 2.01 13.57 -3.09
N ASN A 105 1.42 14.59 -3.71
CA ASN A 105 1.10 14.58 -5.13
C ASN A 105 2.38 14.77 -5.96
N LEU A 106 2.77 13.77 -6.73
CA LEU A 106 3.99 13.83 -7.53
C LEU A 106 4.03 14.99 -8.52
N ASN A 107 2.87 15.44 -9.01
CA ASN A 107 2.82 16.47 -10.05
C ASN A 107 2.79 17.91 -9.51
N THR A 108 2.42 18.11 -8.23
CA THR A 108 2.19 19.46 -7.70
C THR A 108 3.03 19.80 -6.45
N THR A 109 3.58 18.79 -5.77
CA THR A 109 4.41 19.03 -4.57
C THR A 109 5.73 19.71 -4.96
N ALA A 110 6.13 20.75 -4.25
CA ALA A 110 7.40 21.43 -4.52
C ALA A 110 8.59 20.49 -4.22
N GLU A 111 9.67 20.60 -5.01
CA GLU A 111 10.89 19.79 -4.87
C GLU A 111 11.40 19.75 -3.42
N LYS A 112 11.48 20.91 -2.78
CA LYS A 112 11.95 21.04 -1.39
C LYS A 112 11.16 20.21 -0.38
N ASP A 113 9.85 19.99 -0.63
CA ASP A 113 8.96 19.31 0.29
C ASP A 113 9.14 17.79 0.22
N PHE A 114 9.60 17.25 -0.91
CA PHE A 114 9.95 15.81 -1.02
C PHE A 114 11.07 15.40 -0.05
N LYS A 115 11.89 16.34 0.41
CA LYS A 115 12.93 16.08 1.43
C LYS A 115 12.36 15.74 2.81
N MET A 116 11.05 15.93 3.03
CA MET A 116 10.35 15.41 4.22
C MET A 116 10.19 13.88 4.17
N ILE A 117 10.32 13.25 3.00
CA ILE A 117 10.31 11.80 2.86
C ILE A 117 11.64 11.27 3.42
N PRO A 118 11.61 10.38 4.42
CA PRO A 118 12.82 9.83 5.01
C PRO A 118 13.74 9.21 3.95
N GLY A 119 15.01 9.63 3.94
CA GLY A 119 16.01 9.16 2.99
C GLY A 119 16.01 9.86 1.62
N VAL A 120 15.08 10.78 1.36
CA VAL A 120 15.08 11.58 0.13
C VAL A 120 15.95 12.82 0.34
N GLY A 121 17.09 12.88 -0.34
CA GLY A 121 17.96 14.05 -0.42
C GLY A 121 17.68 14.88 -1.67
N ASP A 122 18.47 15.97 -1.85
CA ASP A 122 18.30 16.92 -2.96
C ASP A 122 18.25 16.23 -4.33
N LYS A 123 19.16 15.27 -4.57
CA LYS A 123 19.20 14.54 -5.85
C LYS A 123 17.89 13.83 -6.15
N MET A 124 17.36 13.02 -5.21
CA MET A 124 16.14 12.26 -5.45
C MET A 124 14.89 13.16 -5.50
N ALA A 125 14.86 14.24 -4.71
CA ALA A 125 13.79 15.23 -4.77
C ALA A 125 13.74 15.90 -6.16
N HIS A 126 14.90 16.19 -6.75
CA HIS A 126 15.02 16.70 -8.11
C HIS A 126 14.51 15.69 -9.14
N GLU A 127 14.89 14.41 -9.05
CA GLU A 127 14.41 13.38 -9.96
C GLU A 127 12.89 13.21 -9.91
N PHE A 128 12.26 13.39 -8.74
CA PHE A 128 10.80 13.38 -8.64
C PHE A 128 10.15 14.54 -9.38
N GLU A 129 10.81 15.68 -9.47
CA GLU A 129 10.28 16.83 -10.22
C GLU A 129 10.59 16.76 -11.71
N GLU A 130 11.77 16.30 -12.11
CA GLU A 130 12.23 16.29 -13.51
C GLU A 130 11.32 15.48 -14.45
N TYR A 131 10.78 14.36 -13.97
CA TYR A 131 9.95 13.47 -14.80
C TYR A 131 8.46 13.85 -14.87
N ARG A 132 8.09 15.02 -14.37
CA ARG A 132 6.71 15.52 -14.47
C ARG A 132 6.32 15.88 -15.91
N PRO A 133 5.04 15.65 -16.26
CA PRO A 133 3.96 15.10 -15.45
C PRO A 133 3.98 13.57 -15.38
N TYR A 134 3.82 13.01 -14.19
CA TYR A 134 3.52 11.60 -14.03
C TYR A 134 2.06 11.33 -14.38
N THR A 135 1.85 10.32 -15.22
CA THR A 135 0.52 9.92 -15.69
C THR A 135 0.10 8.53 -15.22
N SER A 136 1.04 7.75 -14.66
CA SER A 136 0.78 6.43 -14.09
C SER A 136 1.85 6.02 -13.08
N VAL A 137 1.49 5.11 -12.18
CA VAL A 137 2.45 4.48 -11.26
C VAL A 137 3.54 3.71 -12.03
N LEU A 138 3.19 3.13 -13.19
CA LEU A 138 4.16 2.42 -14.02
C LEU A 138 5.25 3.37 -14.56
N GLN A 139 4.88 4.59 -14.96
CA GLN A 139 5.84 5.61 -15.37
C GLN A 139 6.78 5.95 -14.20
N PHE A 140 6.24 6.22 -13.00
CA PHE A 140 7.04 6.49 -11.82
C PHE A 140 8.06 5.38 -11.54
N LYS A 141 7.60 4.12 -11.52
CA LYS A 141 8.48 2.96 -11.31
C LYS A 141 9.59 2.87 -12.34
N ARG A 142 9.30 3.13 -13.61
CA ARG A 142 10.28 3.09 -14.71
C ARG A 142 11.33 4.21 -14.57
N GLU A 143 10.89 5.44 -14.27
CA GLU A 143 11.79 6.58 -14.24
C GLU A 143 12.66 6.55 -12.97
N ILE A 144 12.08 6.35 -11.81
CA ILE A 144 12.79 6.34 -10.52
C ILE A 144 13.61 5.06 -10.32
N GLY A 145 13.18 3.94 -10.89
CA GLY A 145 13.94 2.68 -10.90
C GLY A 145 15.28 2.76 -11.65
N LYS A 146 15.57 3.86 -12.35
CA LYS A 146 16.90 4.13 -12.90
C LYS A 146 17.94 4.51 -11.83
N TYR A 147 17.49 4.93 -10.67
CA TYR A 147 18.33 5.51 -9.60
C TYR A 147 18.37 4.66 -8.34
N VAL A 148 17.34 3.87 -8.09
CA VAL A 148 17.20 3.02 -6.90
C VAL A 148 16.60 1.67 -7.28
N ASP A 149 16.71 0.69 -6.38
CA ASP A 149 16.14 -0.64 -6.59
C ASP A 149 14.61 -0.68 -6.44
N GLU A 150 14.00 -1.81 -6.80
CA GLU A 150 12.54 -1.99 -6.76
C GLU A 150 11.96 -1.86 -5.35
N ASN A 151 12.70 -2.23 -4.30
CA ASN A 151 12.23 -2.12 -2.91
C ASN A 151 12.15 -0.65 -2.50
N GLU A 152 13.13 0.15 -2.89
CA GLU A 152 13.14 1.58 -2.60
C GLU A 152 12.08 2.32 -3.42
N VAL A 153 11.86 1.94 -4.69
CA VAL A 153 10.74 2.46 -5.49
C VAL A 153 9.39 2.13 -4.83
N ALA A 154 9.23 0.89 -4.33
CA ALA A 154 8.02 0.49 -3.61
C ALA A 154 7.83 1.30 -2.32
N ARG A 155 8.92 1.51 -1.56
CA ARG A 155 8.90 2.35 -0.36
C ARG A 155 8.48 3.80 -0.67
N TYR A 156 8.97 4.39 -1.75
CA TYR A 156 8.56 5.74 -2.13
C TYR A 156 7.06 5.85 -2.43
N LEU A 157 6.43 4.79 -2.95
CA LEU A 157 4.99 4.77 -3.22
C LEU A 157 4.13 4.81 -1.94
N ASP A 158 4.70 4.58 -0.76
CA ASP A 158 4.01 4.83 0.52
C ASP A 158 3.93 6.34 0.83
N TYR A 159 4.81 7.15 0.24
CA TYR A 159 4.96 8.58 0.48
C TYR A 159 4.42 9.48 -0.62
N VAL A 160 4.16 8.93 -1.79
CA VAL A 160 3.71 9.70 -2.96
C VAL A 160 2.55 9.01 -3.65
N PHE A 161 1.80 9.77 -4.43
CA PHE A 161 0.80 9.24 -5.36
C PHE A 161 0.89 9.95 -6.70
N VAL A 162 0.47 9.25 -7.75
CA VAL A 162 0.28 9.82 -9.09
C VAL A 162 -1.18 10.25 -9.19
N PRO A 163 -1.49 11.55 -9.39
CA PRO A 163 -2.86 11.97 -9.61
C PRO A 163 -3.37 11.45 -10.96
N VAL A 164 -4.66 11.18 -11.05
CA VAL A 164 -5.27 10.60 -12.24
C VAL A 164 -6.11 11.59 -13.01
N GLU A 165 -6.04 11.52 -14.34
CA GLU A 165 -6.97 12.21 -15.22
C GLU A 165 -8.31 11.47 -15.22
N LEU A 166 -9.38 12.14 -14.77
CA LEU A 166 -10.68 11.51 -14.46
C LEU A 166 -11.28 10.73 -15.63
N ASN A 167 -11.15 11.22 -16.85
CA ASN A 167 -11.83 10.63 -18.01
C ASN A 167 -11.05 9.50 -18.69
N THR A 168 -9.71 9.45 -18.51
CA THR A 168 -8.84 8.55 -19.27
C THR A 168 -8.04 7.58 -18.42
N ALA A 169 -7.94 7.81 -17.09
CA ALA A 169 -7.19 6.93 -16.20
C ALA A 169 -7.71 5.49 -16.25
N THR A 170 -6.78 4.54 -16.23
CA THR A 170 -7.13 3.13 -16.15
C THR A 170 -7.69 2.77 -14.77
N GLU A 171 -8.43 1.67 -14.70
CA GLU A 171 -8.92 1.14 -13.41
C GLU A 171 -7.75 0.90 -12.43
N ASN A 172 -6.63 0.38 -12.92
CA ASN A 172 -5.44 0.14 -12.10
C ASN A 172 -4.81 1.44 -11.56
N ASP A 173 -4.80 2.52 -12.34
CA ASP A 173 -4.27 3.80 -11.88
C ASP A 173 -5.17 4.40 -10.79
N ILE A 174 -6.50 4.26 -10.93
CA ILE A 174 -7.46 4.71 -9.91
C ILE A 174 -7.32 3.88 -8.62
N LYS A 175 -7.19 2.55 -8.72
CA LYS A 175 -6.97 1.66 -7.58
C LYS A 175 -5.64 1.91 -6.85
N ALA A 176 -4.65 2.46 -7.55
CA ALA A 176 -3.36 2.83 -6.95
C ALA A 176 -3.42 4.10 -6.08
N LEU A 177 -4.54 4.84 -6.12
CA LEU A 177 -4.73 6.02 -5.28
C LEU A 177 -4.92 5.63 -3.81
N PRO A 178 -4.35 6.39 -2.86
CA PRO A 178 -4.42 6.05 -1.44
C PRO A 178 -5.87 5.93 -0.92
N GLY A 179 -6.24 4.73 -0.46
CA GLY A 179 -7.55 4.45 0.11
C GLY A 179 -8.71 4.39 -0.90
N VAL A 180 -8.42 4.31 -2.20
CA VAL A 180 -9.43 4.08 -3.23
C VAL A 180 -9.53 2.57 -3.48
N GLY A 181 -10.60 1.96 -2.96
CA GLY A 181 -10.91 0.54 -3.17
C GLY A 181 -11.77 0.31 -4.41
N ASP A 182 -12.08 -0.97 -4.68
CA ASP A 182 -12.83 -1.39 -5.87
C ASP A 182 -14.16 -0.65 -6.05
N LYS A 183 -14.92 -0.48 -4.97
CA LYS A 183 -16.20 0.24 -5.03
C LYS A 183 -16.02 1.68 -5.51
N MET A 184 -15.13 2.44 -4.91
CA MET A 184 -14.90 3.84 -5.29
C MET A 184 -14.29 3.95 -6.69
N THR A 185 -13.43 3.02 -7.09
CA THR A 185 -12.91 2.92 -8.46
C THR A 185 -14.04 2.77 -9.47
N HIS A 186 -15.02 1.91 -9.18
CA HIS A 186 -16.21 1.73 -10.02
C HIS A 186 -16.97 3.04 -10.16
N GLU A 187 -17.25 3.73 -9.06
CA GLU A 187 -17.97 5.02 -9.08
C GLU A 187 -17.23 6.09 -9.90
N PHE A 188 -15.89 6.15 -9.79
CA PHE A 188 -15.10 7.09 -10.60
C PHE A 188 -15.26 6.82 -12.11
N ILE A 189 -15.39 5.57 -12.51
CA ILE A 189 -15.51 5.18 -13.92
C ILE A 189 -16.95 5.33 -14.42
N GLU A 190 -17.95 4.99 -13.60
CA GLU A 190 -19.37 4.97 -13.98
C GLU A 190 -19.86 6.35 -14.43
N TYR A 191 -19.41 7.42 -13.77
CA TYR A 191 -19.87 8.77 -14.06
C TYR A 191 -19.12 9.49 -15.19
N ARG A 192 -18.22 8.78 -15.89
CA ARG A 192 -17.55 9.33 -17.07
C ARG A 192 -18.50 9.55 -18.24
N PRO A 193 -18.30 10.64 -19.03
CA PRO A 193 -17.25 11.66 -18.92
C PRO A 193 -17.60 12.76 -17.91
N TYR A 194 -16.61 13.16 -17.13
CA TYR A 194 -16.71 14.34 -16.27
C TYR A 194 -16.42 15.60 -17.09
N SER A 195 -17.31 16.59 -17.00
CA SER A 195 -17.13 17.89 -17.67
C SER A 195 -16.35 18.89 -16.81
N ASN A 196 -16.37 18.74 -15.49
CA ASN A 196 -15.65 19.58 -14.53
C ASN A 196 -15.60 18.91 -13.15
N LEU A 197 -14.78 19.45 -12.23
CA LEU A 197 -14.65 18.94 -10.85
C LEU A 197 -15.94 19.12 -10.03
N ALA A 198 -16.79 20.09 -10.35
CA ALA A 198 -18.07 20.24 -9.66
C ALA A 198 -19.00 19.04 -9.94
N GLN A 199 -18.96 18.47 -11.15
CA GLN A 199 -19.66 17.22 -11.45
C GLN A 199 -19.07 16.05 -10.64
N PHE A 200 -17.74 15.93 -10.58
CA PHE A 200 -17.10 14.90 -9.75
C PHE A 200 -17.56 15.01 -8.29
N ARG A 201 -17.51 16.21 -7.70
CA ARG A 201 -17.99 16.44 -6.32
C ARG A 201 -19.43 16.03 -6.14
N LYS A 202 -20.31 16.38 -7.10
CA LYS A 202 -21.74 16.05 -7.06
C LYS A 202 -21.98 14.55 -7.10
N GLU A 203 -21.31 13.84 -8.00
CA GLU A 203 -21.56 12.41 -8.20
C GLU A 203 -20.90 11.56 -7.09
N ILE A 204 -19.65 11.81 -6.77
CA ILE A 204 -18.92 11.05 -5.74
C ILE A 204 -19.39 11.42 -4.32
N GLY A 205 -19.82 12.66 -4.08
CA GLY A 205 -20.41 13.07 -2.81
C GLY A 205 -21.70 12.33 -2.42
N LYS A 206 -22.28 11.53 -3.31
CA LYS A 206 -23.40 10.62 -2.98
C LYS A 206 -22.95 9.42 -2.11
N TYR A 207 -21.67 9.09 -2.13
CA TYR A 207 -21.10 7.88 -1.53
C TYR A 207 -20.23 8.16 -0.31
N VAL A 208 -19.75 9.39 -0.16
CA VAL A 208 -18.83 9.80 0.89
C VAL A 208 -19.25 11.14 1.49
N ASP A 209 -18.78 11.43 2.69
CA ASP A 209 -18.98 12.75 3.31
C ASP A 209 -18.05 13.82 2.69
N GLU A 210 -18.26 15.07 3.06
CA GLU A 210 -17.51 16.22 2.52
C GLU A 210 -16.00 16.14 2.85
N LYS A 211 -15.64 15.54 3.99
CA LYS A 211 -14.24 15.36 4.39
C LYS A 211 -13.52 14.37 3.47
N GLU A 212 -14.15 13.23 3.24
CA GLU A 212 -13.60 12.20 2.35
C GLU A 212 -13.62 12.68 0.89
N LEU A 213 -14.68 13.40 0.47
CA LEU A 213 -14.75 13.99 -0.86
C LEU A 213 -13.58 14.96 -1.11
N SER A 214 -13.28 15.82 -0.13
CA SER A 214 -12.13 16.75 -0.21
C SER A 214 -10.78 16.00 -0.29
N ARG A 215 -10.66 14.86 0.39
CA ARG A 215 -9.50 13.99 0.30
C ARG A 215 -9.36 13.37 -1.08
N LEU A 216 -10.45 12.86 -1.66
CA LEU A 216 -10.47 12.22 -2.98
C LEU A 216 -10.21 13.24 -4.11
N GLU A 217 -10.72 14.46 -3.99
CA GLU A 217 -10.54 15.51 -5.00
C GLU A 217 -9.07 15.86 -5.27
N ARG A 218 -8.19 15.75 -4.28
CA ARG A 218 -6.75 15.99 -4.46
C ARG A 218 -6.03 14.92 -5.31
N PHE A 219 -6.69 13.80 -5.58
CA PHE A 219 -6.13 12.71 -6.37
C PHE A 219 -6.46 12.79 -7.86
N VAL A 220 -7.32 13.71 -8.25
CA VAL A 220 -7.89 13.77 -9.60
C VAL A 220 -7.68 15.10 -10.26
N TYR A 221 -7.68 15.10 -11.58
CA TYR A 221 -7.67 16.29 -12.40
C TYR A 221 -8.43 16.05 -13.72
N LEU A 222 -8.75 17.12 -14.42
CA LEU A 222 -9.27 17.11 -15.79
C LEU A 222 -8.30 17.86 -16.68
N LYS A 223 -8.03 17.32 -17.85
CA LYS A 223 -7.31 18.03 -18.91
C LYS A 223 -8.26 19.06 -19.53
N GLU A 224 -7.74 20.26 -19.75
CA GLU A 224 -8.39 21.31 -20.55
C GLU A 224 -8.42 20.93 -22.04
#